data_8df599ed4d2cae7f344a1b12b38ec501
#
_entry.id   8df599ed4d2cae7f344a1b12b38ec501
#
_cell.length_a   1.000
_cell.length_b   1.000
_cell.length_c   1.000
_cell.angle_alpha   90.00
_cell.angle_beta   90.00
_cell.angle_gamma   90.00
#
_symmetry.space_group_name_H-M   'P 1'
#
loop_
_entity.id
_entity.type
_entity.pdbx_description
1 polymer ?
#
loop_
_entity_poly.entity_id
_entity_poly.type
_entity_poly.pdbx_seq_one_letter_code
_entity_poly.pdbx_strand_id
1 'polypeptide(L)'
;MYAGNGLIPTFLWSARRRALFVPVFQQTYRVVMMRMLLEGRTYDKLPVSRFLYPITTRKWLSMAKVMLLENVFLFLWTFTIIGAFIKPYSYRMVPYIVAENPNIGAREAISLSRRMMKGHKWECFVADLSFLGWSLLNLFTLGLSGIFYSNGYNAAFFVEYYVHVRGLSKDSGLEGSELLSDEYLYSKASAETLHAAYGDVAETVEQLSSNLVPVDKPNGFVGFLSEWLGVRILHARSVTKYEEYREQLHQIDTGREILDGTIYPGRLAPAPMAFRFRESRTVSSDRSYSLVNLVMMFFIFCFVGWVWEVSLAFISEGTFVNRGTLHGPWLPIYGTGGVIILILLKKLRKKPLFEFLAAMVLCGGLEYFSSWYLEKTHGGQRWWDYTGYFLNLNGRICAEGLLTFGLGGLAIVYLLAPALDNLLSRIDTRKLTVVAVVLLAFYCVDQAYSAQHPNIGAGITDYKGSATSQVS
;
A
#
# COMPACT_ATOMS: atom_id res chain seq x y z
N MET A 1 -12.56 -47.40 4.16
CA MET A 1 -11.75 -47.41 2.94
C MET A 1 -12.22 -46.27 2.01
N TYR A 2 -11.95 -45.05 2.39
CA TYR A 2 -12.12 -43.84 1.56
C TYR A 2 -11.20 -42.74 2.15
N ALA A 3 -9.93 -42.86 1.81
CA ALA A 3 -8.98 -41.78 2.09
C ALA A 3 -7.93 -41.85 0.97
N GLY A 4 -7.83 -40.81 0.18
CA GLY A 4 -6.60 -40.70 -0.60
C GLY A 4 -6.61 -40.00 -1.95
N ASN A 5 -7.68 -39.28 -2.39
CA ASN A 5 -7.62 -38.66 -3.72
C ASN A 5 -7.95 -37.17 -3.82
N GLY A 6 -8.06 -36.47 -2.69
CA GLY A 6 -8.47 -35.04 -2.71
C GLY A 6 -7.36 -34.01 -2.38
N LEU A 7 -6.31 -34.42 -1.67
CA LEU A 7 -5.32 -33.46 -1.11
C LEU A 7 -4.27 -32.99 -2.13
N ILE A 8 -3.84 -33.85 -3.04
CA ILE A 8 -2.80 -33.49 -4.02
C ILE A 8 -3.27 -32.48 -5.08
N PRO A 9 -4.47 -32.64 -5.68
CA PRO A 9 -4.96 -31.66 -6.65
C PRO A 9 -5.26 -30.28 -6.02
N THR A 10 -5.81 -30.23 -4.81
CA THR A 10 -6.12 -28.97 -4.11
C THR A 10 -4.86 -28.23 -3.66
N PHE A 11 -3.85 -28.95 -3.16
CA PHE A 11 -2.56 -28.38 -2.79
C PHE A 11 -1.82 -27.80 -4.01
N LEU A 12 -1.79 -28.53 -5.12
CA LEU A 12 -1.17 -28.05 -6.37
C LEU A 12 -1.94 -26.87 -6.97
N TRP A 13 -3.26 -26.81 -6.82
CA TRP A 13 -4.10 -25.73 -7.34
C TRP A 13 -3.96 -24.46 -6.48
N SER A 14 -3.89 -24.58 -5.17
CA SER A 14 -3.62 -23.47 -4.25
C SER A 14 -2.18 -22.93 -4.40
N ALA A 15 -1.21 -23.81 -4.54
CA ALA A 15 0.18 -23.46 -4.83
C ALA A 15 0.30 -22.72 -6.18
N ARG A 16 -0.44 -23.16 -7.20
CA ARG A 16 -0.47 -22.53 -8.53
C ARG A 16 -1.04 -21.10 -8.51
N ARG A 17 -2.09 -20.84 -7.73
CA ARG A 17 -2.68 -19.50 -7.59
C ARG A 17 -1.78 -18.55 -6.82
N ARG A 18 -1.16 -19.01 -5.72
CA ARG A 18 -0.14 -18.22 -5.00
C ARG A 18 1.06 -17.93 -5.90
N ALA A 19 1.49 -18.90 -6.69
CA ALA A 19 2.60 -18.75 -7.60
C ALA A 19 2.37 -17.73 -8.74
N LEU A 20 1.13 -17.39 -9.06
CA LEU A 20 0.81 -16.39 -10.10
C LEU A 20 0.45 -15.00 -9.52
N PHE A 21 -0.36 -14.94 -8.47
CA PHE A 21 -0.87 -13.68 -7.94
C PHE A 21 0.21 -12.88 -7.19
N VAL A 22 0.93 -13.52 -6.28
CA VAL A 22 1.97 -12.87 -5.46
C VAL A 22 3.09 -12.29 -6.33
N PRO A 23 3.70 -13.05 -7.27
CA PRO A 23 4.75 -12.50 -8.12
C PRO A 23 4.29 -11.33 -8.99
N VAL A 24 3.08 -11.40 -9.58
CA VAL A 24 2.56 -10.32 -10.44
C VAL A 24 2.40 -9.03 -9.64
N PHE A 25 1.78 -9.10 -8.47
CA PHE A 25 1.59 -7.94 -7.61
C PHE A 25 2.93 -7.40 -7.10
N GLN A 26 3.76 -8.25 -6.53
CA GLN A 26 5.08 -7.88 -6.00
C GLN A 26 5.97 -7.26 -7.07
N GLN A 27 6.00 -7.82 -8.27
CA GLN A 27 6.84 -7.34 -9.36
C GLN A 27 6.33 -6.00 -9.91
N THR A 28 5.02 -5.78 -9.99
CA THR A 28 4.47 -4.47 -10.38
C THR A 28 4.86 -3.39 -9.38
N TYR A 29 4.80 -3.68 -8.08
CA TYR A 29 5.25 -2.74 -7.06
C TYR A 29 6.77 -2.53 -7.03
N ARG A 30 7.56 -3.49 -7.51
CA ARG A 30 8.99 -3.27 -7.76
C ARG A 30 9.21 -2.13 -8.76
N VAL A 31 8.43 -2.07 -9.86
CA VAL A 31 8.48 -0.96 -10.81
C VAL A 31 8.11 0.37 -10.13
N VAL A 32 7.10 0.38 -9.27
CA VAL A 32 6.70 1.58 -8.51
C VAL A 32 7.84 2.08 -7.62
N MET A 33 8.50 1.17 -6.90
CA MET A 33 9.66 1.52 -6.05
C MET A 33 10.81 2.10 -6.88
N MET A 34 11.13 1.50 -8.03
CA MET A 34 12.17 2.05 -8.93
C MET A 34 11.77 3.45 -9.43
N ARG A 35 10.50 3.66 -9.79
CA ARG A 35 9.97 4.97 -10.17
C ARG A 35 10.14 5.99 -9.06
N MET A 36 9.74 5.66 -7.84
CA MET A 36 9.85 6.57 -6.69
C MET A 36 11.32 6.93 -6.39
N LEU A 37 12.22 5.98 -6.48
CA LEU A 37 13.65 6.23 -6.27
C LEU A 37 14.23 7.10 -7.37
N LEU A 38 13.86 6.89 -8.64
CA LEU A 38 14.26 7.74 -9.76
C LEU A 38 13.75 9.18 -9.59
N GLU A 39 12.49 9.37 -9.21
CA GLU A 39 11.93 10.69 -8.93
C GLU A 39 12.63 11.36 -7.74
N GLY A 40 12.84 10.61 -6.63
CA GLY A 40 13.49 11.13 -5.42
C GLY A 40 14.94 11.53 -5.59
N ARG A 41 15.59 11.13 -6.68
CA ARG A 41 16.93 11.59 -7.08
C ARG A 41 16.94 13.04 -7.54
N THR A 42 15.89 13.47 -8.22
CA THR A 42 15.81 14.78 -8.90
C THR A 42 14.92 15.77 -8.15
N TYR A 43 13.89 15.27 -7.45
CA TYR A 43 12.86 16.10 -6.82
C TYR A 43 12.93 16.04 -5.30
N ASP A 44 12.66 17.19 -4.68
CA ASP A 44 12.79 17.38 -3.23
C ASP A 44 11.67 16.69 -2.44
N LYS A 45 10.51 16.47 -3.09
CA LYS A 45 9.34 15.84 -2.47
C LYS A 45 8.77 14.71 -3.34
N LEU A 46 8.41 13.61 -2.67
CA LEU A 46 7.71 12.49 -3.27
C LEU A 46 6.31 12.40 -2.68
N PRO A 47 5.25 12.67 -3.47
CA PRO A 47 3.89 12.51 -3.01
C PRO A 47 3.59 11.04 -2.71
N VAL A 48 2.94 10.74 -1.57
CA VAL A 48 2.54 9.37 -1.20
C VAL A 48 1.62 8.75 -2.26
N SER A 49 0.84 9.56 -2.97
CA SER A 49 0.02 9.11 -4.10
C SER A 49 0.81 8.41 -5.21
N ARG A 50 2.15 8.52 -5.22
CA ARG A 50 3.02 7.84 -6.18
C ARG A 50 2.98 6.30 -6.05
N PHE A 51 2.61 5.77 -4.89
CA PHE A 51 2.29 4.34 -4.73
C PHE A 51 1.15 3.89 -5.66
N LEU A 52 0.28 4.80 -6.06
CA LEU A 52 -0.81 4.54 -7.01
C LEU A 52 -0.42 4.76 -8.48
N TYR A 53 0.87 4.93 -8.77
CA TYR A 53 1.40 5.20 -10.11
C TYR A 53 0.82 4.27 -11.21
N PRO A 54 0.74 2.93 -11.03
CA PRO A 54 0.20 2.05 -12.05
C PRO A 54 -1.29 2.28 -12.33
N ILE A 55 -2.03 2.75 -11.32
CA ILE A 55 -3.46 3.03 -11.40
C ILE A 55 -3.69 4.41 -12.02
N THR A 56 -2.94 5.42 -11.58
CA THR A 56 -3.08 6.81 -12.07
C THR A 56 -2.67 6.95 -13.54
N THR A 57 -1.71 6.18 -13.99
CA THR A 57 -1.30 6.09 -15.40
C THR A 57 -2.18 5.14 -16.22
N ARG A 58 -3.06 4.34 -15.57
CA ARG A 58 -3.86 3.26 -16.21
C ARG A 58 -3.00 2.21 -16.92
N LYS A 59 -1.74 2.01 -16.49
CA LYS A 59 -0.77 1.11 -17.13
C LYS A 59 -0.45 -0.13 -16.28
N TRP A 60 -1.23 -0.42 -15.25
CA TRP A 60 -0.98 -1.56 -14.36
C TRP A 60 -0.84 -2.88 -15.12
N LEU A 61 -1.76 -3.18 -16.06
CA LEU A 61 -1.71 -4.40 -16.86
C LEU A 61 -0.50 -4.47 -17.79
N SER A 62 -0.07 -3.31 -18.35
CA SER A 62 1.12 -3.24 -19.19
C SER A 62 2.36 -3.57 -18.39
N MET A 63 2.56 -2.90 -17.25
CA MET A 63 3.67 -3.16 -16.33
C MET A 63 3.67 -4.62 -15.86
N ALA A 64 2.51 -5.14 -15.43
CA ALA A 64 2.36 -6.52 -14.99
C ALA A 64 2.76 -7.55 -16.07
N LYS A 65 2.35 -7.31 -17.32
CA LYS A 65 2.71 -8.17 -18.47
C LYS A 65 4.23 -8.21 -18.72
N VAL A 66 4.90 -7.03 -18.68
CA VAL A 66 6.35 -6.96 -18.86
C VAL A 66 7.06 -7.73 -17.77
N MET A 67 6.70 -7.49 -16.51
CA MET A 67 7.33 -8.13 -15.36
C MET A 67 7.03 -9.63 -15.31
N LEU A 68 5.83 -10.06 -15.71
CA LEU A 68 5.50 -11.47 -15.81
C LEU A 68 6.37 -12.17 -16.87
N LEU A 69 6.51 -11.56 -18.07
CA LEU A 69 7.31 -12.15 -19.15
C LEU A 69 8.80 -12.18 -18.77
N GLU A 70 9.33 -11.17 -18.10
CA GLU A 70 10.68 -11.21 -17.53
C GLU A 70 10.86 -12.39 -16.61
N ASN A 71 9.95 -12.61 -15.66
CA ASN A 71 10.01 -13.72 -14.72
C ASN A 71 9.90 -15.08 -15.40
N VAL A 72 9.02 -15.22 -16.39
CA VAL A 72 8.91 -16.45 -17.19
C VAL A 72 10.24 -16.75 -17.90
N PHE A 73 10.88 -15.76 -18.51
CA PHE A 73 12.17 -15.97 -19.15
C PHE A 73 13.27 -16.29 -18.13
N LEU A 74 13.31 -15.58 -17.00
CA LEU A 74 14.27 -15.91 -15.94
C LEU A 74 14.09 -17.36 -15.46
N PHE A 75 12.83 -17.77 -15.22
CA PHE A 75 12.50 -19.15 -14.84
C PHE A 75 12.96 -20.16 -15.90
N LEU A 76 12.70 -19.94 -17.17
CA LEU A 76 13.15 -20.82 -18.26
C LEU A 76 14.69 -20.92 -18.31
N TRP A 77 15.39 -19.82 -18.02
CA TRP A 77 16.85 -19.83 -17.99
C TRP A 77 17.44 -20.57 -16.79
N THR A 78 16.68 -20.81 -15.69
CA THR A 78 17.16 -21.64 -14.57
C THR A 78 17.41 -23.09 -14.95
N PHE A 79 16.79 -23.60 -16.03
CA PHE A 79 17.07 -24.91 -16.57
C PHE A 79 18.43 -25.01 -17.27
N THR A 80 19.11 -23.91 -17.49
CA THR A 80 20.46 -23.86 -18.04
C THR A 80 21.41 -23.27 -17.02
N ILE A 81 22.50 -23.95 -16.68
CA ILE A 81 23.48 -23.53 -15.67
C ILE A 81 23.98 -22.10 -15.97
N ILE A 82 24.51 -21.90 -17.19
CA ILE A 82 25.04 -20.60 -17.62
C ILE A 82 23.97 -19.53 -17.65
N GLY A 83 22.79 -19.84 -18.13
CA GLY A 83 21.66 -18.90 -18.19
C GLY A 83 21.19 -18.44 -16.82
N ALA A 84 21.15 -19.34 -15.84
CA ALA A 84 20.77 -19.02 -14.47
C ALA A 84 21.66 -17.93 -13.83
N PHE A 85 22.96 -17.91 -14.14
CA PHE A 85 23.89 -16.90 -13.62
C PHE A 85 23.95 -15.62 -14.46
N ILE A 86 23.87 -15.70 -15.79
CA ILE A 86 24.09 -14.54 -16.67
C ILE A 86 22.81 -13.74 -16.92
N LYS A 87 21.65 -14.40 -17.00
CA LYS A 87 20.40 -13.74 -17.41
C LYS A 87 19.80 -12.79 -16.37
N PRO A 88 19.91 -13.05 -15.06
CA PRO A 88 19.49 -12.06 -14.07
C PRO A 88 20.18 -10.70 -14.27
N TYR A 89 21.47 -10.70 -14.55
CA TYR A 89 22.21 -9.46 -14.88
C TYR A 89 21.78 -8.84 -16.21
N SER A 90 21.45 -9.67 -17.20
CA SER A 90 21.01 -9.20 -18.52
C SER A 90 19.65 -8.51 -18.48
N TYR A 91 18.77 -8.88 -17.54
CA TYR A 91 17.41 -8.35 -17.39
C TYR A 91 17.27 -7.36 -16.24
N ARG A 92 18.39 -7.06 -15.56
CA ARG A 92 18.39 -6.23 -14.35
C ARG A 92 17.79 -4.83 -14.56
N MET A 93 17.91 -4.26 -15.77
CA MET A 93 17.41 -2.93 -16.10
C MET A 93 15.92 -2.91 -16.45
N VAL A 94 15.27 -4.06 -16.66
CA VAL A 94 13.85 -4.12 -17.07
C VAL A 94 12.92 -3.34 -16.15
N PRO A 95 12.96 -3.49 -14.80
CA PRO A 95 12.08 -2.72 -13.91
C PRO A 95 12.27 -1.21 -14.01
N TYR A 96 13.51 -0.76 -14.24
CA TYR A 96 13.84 0.68 -14.39
C TYR A 96 13.35 1.23 -15.72
N ILE A 97 13.56 0.48 -16.81
CA ILE A 97 13.05 0.83 -18.14
C ILE A 97 11.52 0.97 -18.12
N VAL A 98 10.83 0.04 -17.46
CA VAL A 98 9.36 0.11 -17.32
C VAL A 98 8.93 1.24 -16.38
N ALA A 99 9.73 1.56 -15.37
CA ALA A 99 9.48 2.68 -14.48
C ALA A 99 9.62 4.03 -15.20
N GLU A 100 10.57 4.14 -16.13
CA GLU A 100 10.76 5.30 -16.99
C GLU A 100 9.69 5.38 -18.08
N ASN A 101 9.45 4.29 -18.83
CA ASN A 101 8.45 4.24 -19.89
C ASN A 101 7.48 3.06 -19.71
N PRO A 102 6.32 3.28 -19.04
CA PRO A 102 5.33 2.23 -18.84
C PRO A 102 4.53 1.86 -20.11
N ASN A 103 4.78 2.55 -21.24
CA ASN A 103 4.19 2.22 -22.53
C ASN A 103 4.99 1.19 -23.32
N ILE A 104 6.22 0.87 -22.88
CA ILE A 104 7.14 -0.03 -23.60
C ILE A 104 6.58 -1.45 -23.66
N GLY A 105 6.79 -2.10 -24.84
CA GLY A 105 6.45 -3.50 -25.05
C GLY A 105 7.37 -4.45 -24.26
N ALA A 106 6.84 -5.60 -23.82
CA ALA A 106 7.60 -6.53 -22.99
C ALA A 106 8.87 -7.05 -23.67
N ARG A 107 8.80 -7.38 -24.97
CA ARG A 107 9.96 -7.84 -25.73
C ARG A 107 10.98 -6.72 -25.94
N GLU A 108 10.52 -5.50 -26.14
CA GLU A 108 11.36 -4.32 -26.32
C GLU A 108 12.11 -4.00 -25.04
N ALA A 109 11.43 -3.97 -23.89
CA ALA A 109 12.04 -3.74 -22.58
C ALA A 109 13.13 -4.76 -22.25
N ILE A 110 12.86 -6.04 -22.47
CA ILE A 110 13.82 -7.13 -22.23
C ILE A 110 15.01 -7.05 -23.21
N SER A 111 14.73 -6.76 -24.49
CA SER A 111 15.78 -6.63 -25.50
C SER A 111 16.67 -5.40 -25.25
N LEU A 112 16.08 -4.27 -24.88
CA LEU A 112 16.80 -3.06 -24.52
C LEU A 112 17.68 -3.30 -23.27
N SER A 113 17.13 -3.89 -22.22
CA SER A 113 17.92 -4.26 -21.02
C SER A 113 19.13 -5.14 -21.36
N ARG A 114 18.95 -6.11 -22.25
CA ARG A 114 20.07 -6.99 -22.69
C ARG A 114 21.15 -6.23 -23.42
N ARG A 115 20.77 -5.27 -24.27
CA ARG A 115 21.74 -4.41 -25.02
C ARG A 115 22.47 -3.46 -24.05
N MET A 116 21.74 -2.78 -23.19
CA MET A 116 22.31 -1.89 -22.16
C MET A 116 23.31 -2.62 -21.26
N MET A 117 23.02 -3.84 -20.87
CA MET A 117 23.87 -4.65 -19.99
C MET A 117 25.00 -5.40 -20.69
N LYS A 118 25.18 -5.18 -22.00
CA LYS A 118 26.31 -5.78 -22.73
C LYS A 118 27.61 -5.05 -22.35
N GLY A 119 28.55 -5.79 -21.73
CA GLY A 119 29.77 -5.22 -21.15
C GLY A 119 29.68 -4.93 -19.64
N HIS A 120 28.50 -4.66 -19.11
CA HIS A 120 28.28 -4.19 -17.72
C HIS A 120 27.88 -5.29 -16.72
N LYS A 121 27.76 -6.57 -17.14
CA LYS A 121 27.31 -7.66 -16.25
C LYS A 121 28.30 -7.98 -15.14
N TRP A 122 29.60 -7.90 -15.46
CA TRP A 122 30.66 -8.17 -14.50
C TRP A 122 30.70 -7.11 -13.39
N GLU A 123 30.53 -5.86 -13.75
CA GLU A 123 30.42 -4.74 -12.79
C GLU A 123 29.26 -4.97 -11.82
N CYS A 124 28.08 -5.34 -12.35
CA CYS A 124 26.93 -5.70 -11.52
C CYS A 124 27.20 -6.88 -10.59
N PHE A 125 27.90 -7.91 -11.07
CA PHE A 125 28.25 -9.05 -10.24
C PHE A 125 29.18 -8.64 -9.10
N VAL A 126 30.22 -7.83 -9.39
CA VAL A 126 31.12 -7.31 -8.37
C VAL A 126 30.37 -6.43 -7.37
N ALA A 127 29.45 -5.60 -7.85
CA ALA A 127 28.58 -4.82 -6.98
C ALA A 127 27.73 -5.71 -6.04
N ASP A 128 27.10 -6.78 -6.55
CA ASP A 128 26.34 -7.72 -5.71
C ASP A 128 27.25 -8.40 -4.65
N LEU A 129 28.50 -8.74 -5.01
CA LEU A 129 29.46 -9.25 -4.03
C LEU A 129 29.77 -8.26 -2.92
N SER A 130 29.85 -6.96 -3.25
CA SER A 130 30.07 -5.91 -2.24
C SER A 130 28.92 -5.80 -1.23
N PHE A 131 27.71 -6.20 -1.63
CA PHE A 131 26.55 -6.25 -0.75
C PHE A 131 26.44 -7.53 0.11
N LEU A 132 27.35 -8.49 -0.06
CA LEU A 132 27.31 -9.74 0.69
C LEU A 132 27.43 -9.51 2.21
N GLY A 133 28.28 -8.56 2.62
CA GLY A 133 28.43 -8.16 4.03
C GLY A 133 27.13 -7.63 4.63
N TRP A 134 26.37 -6.84 3.87
CA TRP A 134 25.04 -6.36 4.28
C TRP A 134 24.02 -7.50 4.38
N SER A 135 24.11 -8.50 3.49
CA SER A 135 23.25 -9.69 3.55
C SER A 135 23.54 -10.54 4.78
N LEU A 136 24.81 -10.69 5.16
CA LEU A 136 25.20 -11.33 6.41
C LEU A 136 24.70 -10.54 7.64
N LEU A 137 24.90 -9.23 7.66
CA LEU A 137 24.36 -8.39 8.72
C LEU A 137 22.84 -8.51 8.84
N ASN A 138 22.15 -8.61 7.72
CA ASN A 138 20.70 -8.81 7.69
C ASN A 138 20.29 -10.14 8.34
N LEU A 139 21.05 -11.21 8.10
CA LEU A 139 20.85 -12.50 8.77
C LEU A 139 21.05 -12.40 10.28
N PHE A 140 22.14 -11.78 10.75
CA PHE A 140 22.44 -11.62 12.17
C PHE A 140 21.45 -10.69 12.89
N THR A 141 20.87 -9.71 12.21
CA THR A 141 19.87 -8.79 12.76
C THR A 141 18.43 -9.28 12.57
N LEU A 142 18.22 -10.56 12.17
CA LEU A 142 16.92 -11.14 11.91
C LEU A 142 16.07 -10.30 10.93
N GLY A 143 16.71 -9.71 9.91
CA GLY A 143 16.03 -8.89 8.90
C GLY A 143 15.95 -7.38 9.22
N LEU A 144 16.26 -6.95 10.44
CA LEU A 144 16.11 -5.53 10.83
C LEU A 144 17.02 -4.60 10.01
N SER A 145 18.27 -4.98 9.75
CA SER A 145 19.15 -4.16 8.91
C SER A 145 18.63 -4.02 7.48
N GLY A 146 17.95 -5.05 6.97
CA GLY A 146 17.28 -5.01 5.66
C GLY A 146 16.15 -4.01 5.61
N ILE A 147 15.29 -4.04 6.61
CA ILE A 147 14.11 -3.16 6.69
C ILE A 147 14.52 -1.69 6.82
N PHE A 148 15.50 -1.39 7.69
CA PHE A 148 15.80 0.01 8.03
C PHE A 148 16.92 0.63 7.20
N TYR A 149 17.79 -0.17 6.57
CA TYR A 149 18.96 0.39 5.90
C TYR A 149 19.38 -0.34 4.62
N SER A 150 19.78 -1.64 4.70
CA SER A 150 20.54 -2.26 3.61
C SER A 150 19.75 -2.46 2.32
N ASN A 151 18.43 -2.72 2.39
CA ASN A 151 17.60 -2.83 1.19
C ASN A 151 17.44 -1.47 0.49
N GLY A 152 17.24 -0.39 1.27
CA GLY A 152 17.18 0.98 0.74
C GLY A 152 18.48 1.42 0.10
N TYR A 153 19.61 1.14 0.75
CA TYR A 153 20.94 1.44 0.25
C TYR A 153 21.27 0.69 -1.05
N ASN A 154 20.97 -0.62 -1.10
CA ASN A 154 21.13 -1.42 -2.31
C ASN A 154 20.25 -0.89 -3.46
N ALA A 155 18.99 -0.57 -3.18
CA ALA A 155 18.08 -0.04 -4.19
C ALA A 155 18.57 1.32 -4.73
N ALA A 156 19.04 2.23 -3.86
CA ALA A 156 19.59 3.52 -4.26
C ALA A 156 20.85 3.36 -5.12
N PHE A 157 21.76 2.45 -4.74
CA PHE A 157 22.96 2.15 -5.54
C PHE A 157 22.60 1.72 -6.96
N PHE A 158 21.65 0.78 -7.12
CA PHE A 158 21.27 0.30 -8.45
C PHE A 158 20.44 1.29 -9.26
N VAL A 159 19.80 2.26 -8.62
CA VAL A 159 19.22 3.42 -9.31
C VAL A 159 20.31 4.28 -9.95
N GLU A 160 21.36 4.63 -9.21
CA GLU A 160 22.49 5.38 -9.76
C GLU A 160 23.21 4.60 -10.85
N TYR A 161 23.37 3.30 -10.67
CA TYR A 161 23.94 2.43 -11.69
C TYR A 161 23.08 2.40 -12.98
N TYR A 162 21.75 2.34 -12.85
CA TYR A 162 20.84 2.46 -14.00
C TYR A 162 21.01 3.81 -14.71
N VAL A 163 21.06 4.91 -13.97
CA VAL A 163 21.24 6.26 -14.53
C VAL A 163 22.56 6.34 -15.32
N HIS A 164 23.63 5.78 -14.79
CA HIS A 164 24.91 5.71 -15.45
C HIS A 164 24.85 4.92 -16.78
N VAL A 165 24.34 3.68 -16.74
CA VAL A 165 24.23 2.82 -17.92
C VAL A 165 23.25 3.41 -18.96
N ARG A 166 22.18 4.08 -18.50
CA ARG A 166 21.26 4.81 -19.37
C ARG A 166 21.97 5.95 -20.12
N GLY A 167 22.76 6.75 -19.41
CA GLY A 167 23.55 7.82 -20.02
C GLY A 167 24.45 7.27 -21.12
N LEU A 168 25.28 6.28 -20.81
CA LEU A 168 26.17 5.63 -21.78
C LEU A 168 25.39 5.08 -23.00
N SER A 169 24.19 4.51 -22.77
CA SER A 169 23.37 3.95 -23.85
C SER A 169 22.83 5.04 -24.78
N LYS A 170 22.46 6.20 -24.24
CA LYS A 170 22.00 7.37 -25.03
C LYS A 170 23.15 8.01 -25.78
N ASP A 171 24.28 8.24 -25.12
CA ASP A 171 25.47 8.88 -25.71
C ASP A 171 26.07 8.05 -26.85
N SER A 172 26.00 6.73 -26.75
CA SER A 172 26.44 5.81 -27.81
C SER A 172 25.42 5.60 -28.94
N GLY A 173 24.20 6.18 -28.84
CA GLY A 173 23.14 5.95 -29.80
C GLY A 173 22.68 4.49 -29.85
N LEU A 174 22.67 3.78 -28.69
CA LEU A 174 22.28 2.38 -28.63
C LEU A 174 20.84 2.20 -29.16
N GLU A 175 20.65 1.24 -30.06
CA GLU A 175 19.34 0.91 -30.63
C GLU A 175 18.30 0.62 -29.54
N GLY A 176 17.19 1.37 -29.53
CA GLY A 176 16.12 1.33 -28.53
C GLY A 176 16.31 2.34 -27.38
N SER A 177 17.44 3.07 -27.32
CA SER A 177 17.64 4.09 -26.28
C SER A 177 16.68 5.27 -26.43
N GLU A 178 16.10 5.49 -27.60
CA GLU A 178 15.02 6.45 -27.89
C GLU A 178 13.72 6.14 -27.11
N LEU A 179 13.52 4.90 -26.70
CA LEU A 179 12.38 4.48 -25.86
C LEU A 179 12.53 4.98 -24.40
N LEU A 180 13.75 5.38 -23.99
CA LEU A 180 14.03 6.00 -22.70
C LEU A 180 13.80 7.51 -22.81
N SER A 181 12.52 7.89 -22.82
CA SER A 181 12.06 9.24 -23.22
C SER A 181 11.67 10.16 -22.06
N ASP A 182 11.76 9.71 -20.81
CA ASP A 182 11.40 10.52 -19.65
C ASP A 182 12.59 11.34 -19.16
N GLU A 183 12.86 12.46 -19.81
CA GLU A 183 13.99 13.34 -19.45
C GLU A 183 13.75 14.04 -18.09
N TYR A 184 12.49 14.24 -17.71
CA TYR A 184 12.16 14.89 -16.44
C TYR A 184 12.42 14.05 -15.21
N LEU A 185 12.78 12.77 -15.34
CA LEU A 185 13.35 11.98 -14.25
C LEU A 185 14.78 12.38 -13.88
N TYR A 186 15.48 13.05 -14.79
CA TYR A 186 16.92 13.34 -14.68
C TYR A 186 17.22 14.83 -14.62
N SER A 187 16.30 15.67 -15.08
CA SER A 187 16.41 17.13 -15.05
C SER A 187 15.07 17.76 -14.71
N LYS A 188 15.08 18.83 -13.91
CA LYS A 188 13.86 19.59 -13.61
C LYS A 188 13.38 20.31 -14.88
N ALA A 189 12.08 20.34 -15.09
CA ALA A 189 11.46 21.14 -16.16
C ALA A 189 11.66 22.64 -15.89
N SER A 190 11.78 23.45 -16.95
CA SER A 190 11.84 24.92 -16.80
C SER A 190 10.50 25.45 -16.28
N ALA A 191 10.54 26.60 -15.60
CA ALA A 191 9.35 27.28 -15.12
C ALA A 191 8.34 27.55 -16.25
N GLU A 192 8.81 27.91 -17.42
CA GLU A 192 7.96 28.15 -18.62
C GLU A 192 7.26 26.87 -19.05
N THR A 193 7.97 25.73 -19.08
CA THR A 193 7.40 24.43 -19.43
C THR A 193 6.35 23.99 -18.40
N LEU A 194 6.64 24.22 -17.11
CA LEU A 194 5.68 23.91 -16.04
C LEU A 194 4.42 24.78 -16.15
N HIS A 195 4.57 26.07 -16.35
CA HIS A 195 3.44 26.99 -16.51
C HIS A 195 2.61 26.66 -17.78
N ALA A 196 3.25 26.27 -18.87
CA ALA A 196 2.55 25.84 -20.07
C ALA A 196 1.76 24.54 -19.86
N ALA A 197 2.33 23.55 -19.13
CA ALA A 197 1.69 22.27 -18.87
C ALA A 197 0.63 22.31 -17.75
N TYR A 198 0.72 23.27 -16.83
CA TYR A 198 -0.10 23.40 -15.63
C TYR A 198 -0.77 24.77 -15.48
N GLY A 199 -1.12 25.44 -16.59
CA GLY A 199 -1.80 26.74 -16.57
C GLY A 199 -3.10 26.75 -15.77
N ASP A 200 -3.89 25.67 -15.85
CA ASP A 200 -5.11 25.46 -15.05
C ASP A 200 -4.83 25.36 -13.54
N VAL A 201 -3.69 24.82 -13.16
CA VAL A 201 -3.22 24.77 -11.75
C VAL A 201 -2.83 26.16 -11.30
N ALA A 202 -2.10 26.91 -12.12
CA ALA A 202 -1.68 28.29 -11.81
C ALA A 202 -2.89 29.18 -11.59
N GLU A 203 -3.87 29.16 -12.49
CA GLU A 203 -5.13 29.90 -12.35
C GLU A 203 -5.90 29.52 -11.07
N THR A 204 -5.96 28.22 -10.75
CA THR A 204 -6.64 27.72 -9.56
C THR A 204 -5.94 28.17 -8.29
N VAL A 205 -4.60 28.13 -8.25
CA VAL A 205 -3.79 28.58 -7.11
C VAL A 205 -3.99 30.08 -6.89
N GLU A 206 -4.01 30.89 -7.96
CA GLU A 206 -4.25 32.32 -7.89
C GLU A 206 -5.65 32.63 -7.36
N GLN A 207 -6.69 31.97 -7.92
CA GLN A 207 -8.08 32.12 -7.47
C GLN A 207 -8.27 31.72 -6.02
N LEU A 208 -7.71 30.58 -5.58
CA LEU A 208 -7.79 30.15 -4.20
C LEU A 208 -7.02 31.08 -3.26
N SER A 209 -5.85 31.55 -3.67
CA SER A 209 -5.03 32.46 -2.86
C SER A 209 -5.68 33.82 -2.68
N SER A 210 -6.31 34.38 -3.72
CA SER A 210 -7.00 35.68 -3.68
C SER A 210 -8.28 35.64 -2.84
N ASN A 211 -8.97 34.50 -2.80
CA ASN A 211 -10.23 34.32 -2.06
C ASN A 211 -10.03 33.67 -0.68
N LEU A 212 -8.79 33.41 -0.27
CA LEU A 212 -8.51 32.75 0.98
C LEU A 212 -8.76 33.68 2.18
N VAL A 213 -9.78 33.36 2.96
CA VAL A 213 -10.09 34.05 4.21
C VAL A 213 -9.53 33.24 5.38
N PRO A 214 -8.63 33.82 6.20
CA PRO A 214 -8.13 33.12 7.38
C PRO A 214 -9.27 32.73 8.32
N VAL A 215 -9.26 31.52 8.81
CA VAL A 215 -10.24 31.00 9.76
C VAL A 215 -9.51 30.55 11.02
N ASP A 216 -9.97 31.06 12.17
CA ASP A 216 -9.41 30.69 13.47
C ASP A 216 -9.67 29.22 13.81
N LYS A 217 -8.74 28.65 14.57
CA LYS A 217 -8.91 27.29 15.10
C LYS A 217 -10.17 27.18 15.94
N PRO A 218 -10.96 26.11 15.73
CA PRO A 218 -12.14 25.89 16.57
C PRO A 218 -11.71 25.61 18.01
N ASN A 219 -12.37 26.29 18.96
CA ASN A 219 -12.13 26.19 20.39
C ASN A 219 -13.14 25.25 21.08
N GLY A 220 -12.89 24.96 22.37
CA GLY A 220 -13.76 24.13 23.21
C GLY A 220 -13.73 22.64 22.86
N PHE A 221 -14.76 21.89 23.28
CA PHE A 221 -14.84 20.44 23.14
C PHE A 221 -14.82 19.98 21.67
N VAL A 222 -15.49 20.71 20.81
CA VAL A 222 -15.55 20.41 19.36
C VAL A 222 -14.18 20.60 18.70
N GLY A 223 -13.46 21.64 19.10
CA GLY A 223 -12.09 21.87 18.68
C GLY A 223 -11.15 20.76 19.17
N PHE A 224 -11.30 20.34 20.43
CA PHE A 224 -10.56 19.19 20.96
C PHE A 224 -10.79 17.93 20.14
N LEU A 225 -12.03 17.56 19.84
CA LEU A 225 -12.35 16.35 19.06
C LEU A 225 -11.71 16.42 17.66
N SER A 226 -11.77 17.57 17.00
CA SER A 226 -11.17 17.73 15.67
C SER A 226 -9.64 17.69 15.70
N GLU A 227 -9.02 18.42 16.61
CA GLU A 227 -7.56 18.57 16.69
C GLU A 227 -6.84 17.32 17.26
N TRP A 228 -7.44 16.68 18.28
CA TRP A 228 -6.82 15.54 18.96
C TRP A 228 -7.26 14.19 18.44
N LEU A 229 -8.54 14.06 18.13
CA LEU A 229 -9.12 12.79 17.70
C LEU A 229 -9.43 12.76 16.19
N GLY A 230 -9.31 13.89 15.49
CA GLY A 230 -9.62 13.94 14.05
C GLY A 230 -11.08 13.66 13.71
N VAL A 231 -12.00 13.93 14.64
CA VAL A 231 -13.44 13.65 14.49
C VAL A 231 -14.21 14.95 14.34
N ARG A 232 -15.05 15.04 13.30
CA ARG A 232 -16.02 16.13 13.11
C ARG A 232 -17.41 15.64 13.46
N ILE A 233 -18.03 16.33 14.43
CA ILE A 233 -19.43 16.11 14.76
C ILE A 233 -20.33 16.82 13.75
N LEU A 234 -21.47 16.23 13.41
CA LEU A 234 -22.50 16.85 12.57
C LEU A 234 -22.90 18.23 13.16
N HIS A 235 -23.01 19.24 12.28
CA HIS A 235 -23.39 20.62 12.61
C HIS A 235 -22.34 21.51 13.28
N ALA A 236 -21.10 21.07 13.47
CA ALA A 236 -20.02 21.91 13.94
C ALA A 236 -19.50 22.84 12.82
N ARG A 237 -20.24 23.90 12.51
CA ARG A 237 -19.92 24.84 11.40
C ARG A 237 -18.51 25.44 11.49
N SER A 238 -18.02 25.72 12.71
CA SER A 238 -16.67 26.26 12.93
C SER A 238 -15.58 25.27 12.50
N VAL A 239 -15.72 24.00 12.85
CA VAL A 239 -14.78 22.94 12.44
C VAL A 239 -14.83 22.73 10.94
N THR A 240 -16.03 22.69 10.35
CA THR A 240 -16.19 22.52 8.90
C THR A 240 -15.49 23.63 8.12
N LYS A 241 -15.74 24.91 8.51
CA LYS A 241 -15.06 26.05 7.89
C LYS A 241 -13.54 26.02 8.05
N TYR A 242 -13.05 25.62 9.22
CA TYR A 242 -11.61 25.49 9.45
C TYR A 242 -10.97 24.37 8.63
N GLU A 243 -11.64 23.21 8.49
CA GLU A 243 -11.15 22.13 7.64
C GLU A 243 -11.20 22.50 6.15
N GLU A 244 -12.22 23.24 5.70
CA GLU A 244 -12.28 23.77 4.33
C GLU A 244 -11.14 24.76 4.07
N TYR A 245 -10.85 25.65 5.01
CA TYR A 245 -9.70 26.55 4.94
C TYR A 245 -8.37 25.79 4.88
N ARG A 246 -8.19 24.76 5.72
CA ARG A 246 -6.99 23.92 5.69
C ARG A 246 -6.84 23.15 4.38
N GLU A 247 -7.94 22.65 3.83
CA GLU A 247 -7.94 21.96 2.54
C GLU A 247 -7.55 22.93 1.41
N GLN A 248 -8.06 24.16 1.42
CA GLN A 248 -7.66 25.20 0.45
C GLN A 248 -6.16 25.53 0.56
N LEU A 249 -5.65 25.71 1.79
CA LEU A 249 -4.21 25.92 2.00
C LEU A 249 -3.38 24.76 1.43
N HIS A 250 -3.79 23.53 1.71
CA HIS A 250 -3.08 22.36 1.21
C HIS A 250 -3.15 22.24 -0.33
N GLN A 251 -4.26 22.63 -0.94
CA GLN A 251 -4.37 22.73 -2.41
C GLN A 251 -3.43 23.78 -2.98
N ILE A 252 -3.38 24.98 -2.38
CA ILE A 252 -2.47 26.04 -2.79
C ILE A 252 -1.01 25.56 -2.68
N ASP A 253 -0.64 24.96 -1.55
CA ASP A 253 0.73 24.45 -1.34
C ASP A 253 1.09 23.36 -2.34
N THR A 254 0.18 22.40 -2.60
CA THR A 254 0.40 21.35 -3.62
C THR A 254 0.52 21.94 -5.02
N GLY A 255 -0.30 22.93 -5.34
CA GLY A 255 -0.21 23.62 -6.63
C GLY A 255 1.10 24.36 -6.81
N ARG A 256 1.57 25.06 -5.78
CA ARG A 256 2.88 25.71 -5.78
C ARG A 256 4.01 24.71 -5.93
N GLU A 257 4.00 23.58 -5.21
CA GLU A 257 5.00 22.52 -5.33
C GLU A 257 5.11 21.97 -6.76
N ILE A 258 3.99 21.92 -7.50
CA ILE A 258 3.97 21.54 -8.92
C ILE A 258 4.62 22.62 -9.78
N LEU A 259 4.21 23.89 -9.59
CA LEU A 259 4.68 25.02 -10.41
C LEU A 259 6.13 25.37 -10.15
N ASP A 260 6.61 25.20 -8.91
CA ASP A 260 8.00 25.43 -8.51
C ASP A 260 8.94 24.26 -8.88
N GLY A 261 8.38 23.18 -9.48
CA GLY A 261 9.19 22.00 -9.82
C GLY A 261 9.78 21.28 -8.61
N THR A 262 9.12 21.37 -7.44
CA THR A 262 9.51 20.65 -6.21
C THR A 262 9.14 19.17 -6.29
N ILE A 263 8.10 18.82 -7.05
CA ILE A 263 7.65 17.46 -7.33
C ILE A 263 7.70 17.15 -8.82
N TYR A 264 7.82 15.87 -9.15
CA TYR A 264 7.87 15.41 -10.55
C TYR A 264 6.60 15.81 -11.34
N PRO A 265 6.74 16.42 -12.53
CA PRO A 265 5.64 16.92 -13.35
C PRO A 265 4.93 15.79 -14.11
N GLY A 266 4.01 15.10 -13.47
CA GLY A 266 3.35 13.90 -14.00
C GLY A 266 2.59 14.07 -15.32
N ARG A 267 2.23 15.30 -15.72
CA ARG A 267 1.62 15.58 -17.05
C ARG A 267 2.63 15.52 -18.19
N LEU A 268 3.91 15.76 -17.89
CA LEU A 268 5.00 15.72 -18.86
C LEU A 268 5.60 14.32 -19.02
N ALA A 269 5.14 13.35 -18.23
CA ALA A 269 5.58 11.97 -18.31
C ALA A 269 5.22 11.32 -19.66
N PRO A 270 6.00 10.33 -20.15
CA PRO A 270 5.66 9.51 -21.33
C PRO A 270 4.30 8.80 -21.21
N ALA A 271 3.90 8.47 -20.00
CA ALA A 271 2.53 8.09 -19.64
C ALA A 271 1.95 9.14 -18.69
N PRO A 272 1.23 10.14 -19.19
CA PRO A 272 0.71 11.22 -18.36
C PRO A 272 -0.14 10.69 -17.22
N MET A 273 0.10 11.18 -16.01
CA MET A 273 -0.72 10.83 -14.87
C MET A 273 -2.03 11.60 -14.93
N ALA A 274 -3.15 10.89 -14.81
CA ALA A 274 -4.47 11.51 -14.77
C ALA A 274 -4.62 12.26 -13.43
N PHE A 275 -4.30 13.54 -13.46
CA PHE A 275 -4.45 14.44 -12.34
C PHE A 275 -5.33 15.62 -12.72
N ARG A 276 -6.51 15.71 -12.08
CA ARG A 276 -7.42 16.86 -12.22
C ARG A 276 -7.36 17.67 -10.93
N PHE A 277 -6.61 18.75 -10.96
CA PHE A 277 -6.38 19.60 -9.79
C PHE A 277 -7.68 20.27 -9.29
N ARG A 278 -8.51 20.75 -10.21
CA ARG A 278 -9.71 21.54 -9.92
C ARG A 278 -10.86 20.76 -9.26
N GLU A 279 -10.93 19.44 -9.46
CA GLU A 279 -12.06 18.60 -9.00
C GLU A 279 -11.67 17.64 -7.87
N SER A 280 -10.39 17.54 -7.56
CA SER A 280 -9.87 16.56 -6.62
C SER A 280 -9.41 17.25 -5.35
N ARG A 281 -10.09 16.94 -4.25
CA ARG A 281 -9.51 17.21 -2.93
C ARG A 281 -8.18 16.47 -2.84
N THR A 282 -7.17 17.14 -2.28
CA THR A 282 -5.86 16.53 -2.11
C THR A 282 -5.91 15.35 -1.15
N VAL A 283 -5.02 14.39 -1.32
CA VAL A 283 -4.88 13.24 -0.40
C VAL A 283 -4.05 13.73 0.80
N SER A 284 -4.69 14.49 1.70
CA SER A 284 -4.05 14.96 2.93
C SER A 284 -4.36 14.02 4.10
N SER A 285 -3.33 13.53 4.77
CA SER A 285 -3.48 12.72 5.99
C SER A 285 -3.87 13.55 7.21
N ASP A 286 -3.54 14.85 7.21
CA ASP A 286 -3.81 15.76 8.33
C ASP A 286 -5.20 16.41 8.21
N ARG A 287 -6.24 15.59 8.21
CA ARG A 287 -7.65 16.03 8.17
C ARG A 287 -8.47 15.39 9.29
N SER A 288 -9.62 15.98 9.58
CA SER A 288 -10.62 15.39 10.46
C SER A 288 -11.75 14.79 9.64
N TYR A 289 -12.24 13.63 10.05
CA TYR A 289 -13.29 12.89 9.37
C TYR A 289 -14.64 13.14 10.01
N SER A 290 -15.72 13.23 9.22
CA SER A 290 -17.07 13.27 9.76
C SER A 290 -17.43 11.94 10.44
N LEU A 291 -18.27 12.00 11.48
CA LEU A 291 -18.71 10.78 12.17
C LEU A 291 -19.36 9.78 11.18
N VAL A 292 -20.16 10.28 10.24
CA VAL A 292 -20.79 9.43 9.21
C VAL A 292 -19.75 8.78 8.32
N ASN A 293 -18.71 9.52 7.89
CA ASN A 293 -17.64 8.96 7.08
C ASN A 293 -16.82 7.93 7.88
N LEU A 294 -16.58 8.13 9.18
CA LEU A 294 -15.92 7.14 10.03
C LEU A 294 -16.73 5.85 10.16
N VAL A 295 -18.05 5.96 10.31
CA VAL A 295 -18.95 4.79 10.31
C VAL A 295 -18.91 4.06 8.97
N MET A 296 -18.95 4.80 7.86
CA MET A 296 -18.83 4.17 6.54
C MET A 296 -17.45 3.52 6.34
N MET A 297 -16.37 4.16 6.76
CA MET A 297 -15.02 3.59 6.72
C MET A 297 -14.92 2.34 7.58
N PHE A 298 -15.56 2.31 8.76
CA PHE A 298 -15.64 1.09 9.57
C PHE A 298 -16.19 -0.07 8.75
N PHE A 299 -17.35 0.10 8.09
CA PHE A 299 -17.95 -0.98 7.29
C PHE A 299 -17.10 -1.33 6.06
N ILE A 300 -16.50 -0.35 5.40
CA ILE A 300 -15.61 -0.60 4.27
C ILE A 300 -14.39 -1.42 4.72
N PHE A 301 -13.76 -1.06 5.84
CA PHE A 301 -12.62 -1.82 6.36
C PHE A 301 -13.02 -3.21 6.85
N CYS A 302 -14.18 -3.36 7.50
CA CYS A 302 -14.74 -4.67 7.85
C CYS A 302 -14.91 -5.57 6.63
N PHE A 303 -15.50 -5.03 5.56
CA PHE A 303 -15.75 -5.75 4.31
C PHE A 303 -14.45 -6.10 3.58
N VAL A 304 -13.53 -5.15 3.48
CA VAL A 304 -12.20 -5.38 2.85
C VAL A 304 -11.42 -6.45 3.62
N GLY A 305 -11.42 -6.40 4.95
CA GLY A 305 -10.82 -7.42 5.80
C GLY A 305 -11.47 -8.80 5.60
N TRP A 306 -12.79 -8.84 5.50
CA TRP A 306 -13.51 -10.08 5.21
C TRP A 306 -13.15 -10.64 3.83
N VAL A 307 -13.17 -9.83 2.79
CA VAL A 307 -12.73 -10.23 1.43
C VAL A 307 -11.30 -10.75 1.45
N TRP A 308 -10.40 -10.10 2.18
CA TRP A 308 -9.02 -10.51 2.33
C TRP A 308 -8.90 -11.91 2.96
N GLU A 309 -9.50 -12.11 4.13
CA GLU A 309 -9.46 -13.40 4.86
C GLU A 309 -10.09 -14.54 4.07
N VAL A 310 -11.28 -14.30 3.49
CA VAL A 310 -11.98 -15.30 2.66
C VAL A 310 -11.17 -15.63 1.42
N SER A 311 -10.55 -14.62 0.80
CA SER A 311 -9.68 -14.84 -0.37
C SER A 311 -8.44 -15.65 -0.02
N LEU A 312 -7.81 -15.37 1.12
CA LEU A 312 -6.67 -16.16 1.62
C LEU A 312 -7.08 -17.61 1.91
N ALA A 313 -8.19 -17.83 2.61
CA ALA A 313 -8.72 -19.16 2.88
C ALA A 313 -9.05 -19.90 1.57
N PHE A 314 -9.71 -19.24 0.62
CA PHE A 314 -10.01 -19.81 -0.68
C PHE A 314 -8.75 -20.17 -1.49
N ILE A 315 -7.71 -19.33 -1.44
CA ILE A 315 -6.44 -19.60 -2.11
C ILE A 315 -5.68 -20.75 -1.43
N SER A 316 -5.74 -20.86 -0.09
CA SER A 316 -5.01 -21.88 0.67
C SER A 316 -5.72 -23.24 0.69
N GLU A 317 -7.03 -23.25 0.85
CA GLU A 317 -7.83 -24.47 1.11
C GLU A 317 -8.69 -24.89 -0.08
N GLY A 318 -8.87 -24.01 -1.07
CA GLY A 318 -9.69 -24.28 -2.27
C GLY A 318 -11.19 -24.20 -2.02
N THR A 319 -11.62 -23.89 -0.80
CA THR A 319 -13.04 -23.83 -0.39
C THR A 319 -13.40 -22.45 0.10
N PHE A 320 -14.65 -22.05 -0.12
CA PHE A 320 -15.17 -20.80 0.44
C PHE A 320 -15.49 -21.02 1.93
N VAL A 321 -14.84 -20.24 2.80
CA VAL A 321 -15.07 -20.25 4.23
C VAL A 321 -15.44 -18.83 4.67
N ASN A 322 -16.64 -18.67 5.26
CA ASN A 322 -17.03 -17.39 5.84
C ASN A 322 -16.24 -17.15 7.14
N ARG A 323 -15.23 -16.28 7.08
CA ARG A 323 -14.31 -16.03 8.21
C ARG A 323 -14.91 -15.10 9.26
N GLY A 324 -14.50 -15.29 10.50
CA GLY A 324 -14.89 -14.46 11.62
C GLY A 324 -16.06 -15.02 12.45
N THR A 325 -16.40 -14.32 13.53
CA THR A 325 -17.45 -14.73 14.50
C THR A 325 -18.86 -14.42 14.01
N LEU A 326 -19.02 -13.52 13.05
CA LEU A 326 -20.28 -13.03 12.52
C LEU A 326 -20.66 -13.75 11.21
N HIS A 327 -21.94 -13.69 10.86
CA HIS A 327 -22.48 -14.35 9.67
C HIS A 327 -22.43 -13.46 8.42
N GLY A 328 -22.48 -12.14 8.60
CA GLY A 328 -22.38 -11.17 7.52
C GLY A 328 -20.95 -11.01 6.98
N PRO A 329 -20.79 -10.34 5.82
CA PRO A 329 -19.50 -10.14 5.15
C PRO A 329 -18.68 -9.02 5.80
N TRP A 330 -18.41 -9.13 7.08
CA TRP A 330 -17.65 -8.14 7.85
C TRP A 330 -16.81 -8.76 8.96
N LEU A 331 -15.59 -8.26 9.09
CA LEU A 331 -14.69 -8.55 10.20
C LEU A 331 -14.49 -7.31 11.06
N PRO A 332 -15.17 -7.21 12.23
CA PRO A 332 -15.14 -6.00 13.06
C PRO A 332 -13.74 -5.58 13.51
N ILE A 333 -12.81 -6.51 13.66
CA ILE A 333 -11.44 -6.21 14.07
C ILE A 333 -10.73 -5.27 13.08
N TYR A 334 -10.96 -5.45 11.76
CA TYR A 334 -10.39 -4.58 10.72
C TYR A 334 -11.02 -3.20 10.72
N GLY A 335 -12.36 -3.13 10.86
CA GLY A 335 -13.07 -1.87 10.93
C GLY A 335 -12.73 -1.08 12.20
N THR A 336 -12.72 -1.74 13.34
CA THR A 336 -12.36 -1.14 14.63
C THR A 336 -10.91 -0.68 14.62
N GLY A 337 -9.97 -1.53 14.20
CA GLY A 337 -8.55 -1.20 14.10
C GLY A 337 -8.32 0.01 13.20
N GLY A 338 -8.91 0.03 12.00
CA GLY A 338 -8.78 1.15 11.07
C GLY A 338 -9.32 2.47 11.62
N VAL A 339 -10.52 2.45 12.21
CA VAL A 339 -11.12 3.67 12.80
C VAL A 339 -10.37 4.14 14.05
N ILE A 340 -9.94 3.23 14.92
CA ILE A 340 -9.18 3.59 16.13
C ILE A 340 -7.83 4.20 15.76
N ILE A 341 -7.11 3.68 14.75
CA ILE A 341 -5.91 4.31 14.21
C ILE A 341 -6.20 5.76 13.78
N LEU A 342 -7.26 5.97 13.00
CA LEU A 342 -7.65 7.28 12.53
C LEU A 342 -8.01 8.25 13.65
N ILE A 343 -8.53 7.76 14.78
CA ILE A 343 -8.94 8.59 15.91
C ILE A 343 -7.76 8.83 16.86
N LEU A 344 -7.14 7.77 17.36
CA LEU A 344 -6.17 7.89 18.46
C LEU A 344 -4.79 8.35 17.99
N LEU A 345 -4.41 8.02 16.74
CA LEU A 345 -3.08 8.35 16.24
C LEU A 345 -3.04 9.66 15.43
N LYS A 346 -4.09 10.49 15.48
CA LYS A 346 -4.17 11.78 14.77
C LYS A 346 -2.91 12.63 14.91
N LYS A 347 -2.35 12.74 16.11
CA LYS A 347 -1.16 13.56 16.40
C LYS A 347 0.13 12.98 15.82
N LEU A 348 0.17 11.70 15.54
CA LEU A 348 1.34 11.02 14.99
C LEU A 348 1.41 11.06 13.46
N ARG A 349 0.33 11.42 12.78
CA ARG A 349 0.23 11.42 11.29
C ARG A 349 1.29 12.26 10.57
N LYS A 350 1.94 13.22 11.27
CA LYS A 350 3.08 13.97 10.74
C LYS A 350 4.43 13.25 10.88
N LYS A 351 4.45 12.11 11.57
CA LYS A 351 5.64 11.32 11.87
C LYS A 351 5.43 9.85 11.50
N PRO A 352 5.61 9.46 10.22
CA PRO A 352 5.22 8.13 9.72
C PRO A 352 5.84 6.96 10.50
N LEU A 353 7.09 7.07 10.96
CA LEU A 353 7.72 6.01 11.76
C LEU A 353 7.03 5.81 13.10
N PHE A 354 6.67 6.90 13.79
CA PHE A 354 5.94 6.80 15.07
C PHE A 354 4.50 6.32 14.86
N GLU A 355 3.87 6.72 13.77
CA GLU A 355 2.56 6.20 13.35
C GLU A 355 2.60 4.68 13.14
N PHE A 356 3.60 4.19 12.40
CA PHE A 356 3.84 2.78 12.17
C PHE A 356 3.98 1.99 13.47
N LEU A 357 4.87 2.44 14.37
CA LEU A 357 5.11 1.77 15.65
C LEU A 357 3.88 1.80 16.56
N ALA A 358 3.19 2.93 16.61
CA ALA A 358 1.96 3.07 17.40
C ALA A 358 0.81 2.21 16.86
N ALA A 359 0.69 2.09 15.53
CA ALA A 359 -0.29 1.21 14.89
C ALA A 359 0.00 -0.27 15.22
N MET A 360 1.27 -0.70 15.20
CA MET A 360 1.65 -2.05 15.63
C MET A 360 1.22 -2.35 17.07
N VAL A 361 1.52 -1.44 17.99
CA VAL A 361 1.18 -1.63 19.42
C VAL A 361 -0.34 -1.60 19.63
N LEU A 362 -1.02 -0.66 19.00
CA LEU A 362 -2.47 -0.49 19.15
C LEU A 362 -3.24 -1.68 18.58
N CYS A 363 -2.98 -2.06 17.34
CA CYS A 363 -3.69 -3.17 16.69
C CYS A 363 -3.27 -4.52 17.27
N GLY A 364 -1.99 -4.72 17.60
CA GLY A 364 -1.53 -5.92 18.28
C GLY A 364 -2.18 -6.09 19.66
N GLY A 365 -2.36 -5.00 20.40
CA GLY A 365 -3.09 -5.01 21.67
C GLY A 365 -4.58 -5.36 21.47
N LEU A 366 -5.22 -4.80 20.46
CA LEU A 366 -6.62 -5.14 20.11
C LEU A 366 -6.77 -6.60 19.70
N GLU A 367 -5.87 -7.12 18.87
CA GLU A 367 -5.90 -8.51 18.42
C GLU A 367 -5.66 -9.48 19.57
N TYR A 368 -4.66 -9.18 20.43
CA TYR A 368 -4.39 -9.99 21.62
C TYR A 368 -5.60 -10.04 22.56
N PHE A 369 -6.19 -8.88 22.86
CA PHE A 369 -7.36 -8.78 23.72
C PHE A 369 -8.58 -9.47 23.12
N SER A 370 -8.84 -9.29 21.83
CA SER A 370 -9.94 -9.92 21.12
C SER A 370 -9.82 -11.45 21.15
N SER A 371 -8.63 -11.99 20.89
CA SER A 371 -8.35 -13.43 20.97
C SER A 371 -8.58 -13.96 22.38
N TRP A 372 -8.05 -13.26 23.40
CA TRP A 372 -8.22 -13.63 24.79
C TRP A 372 -9.68 -13.61 25.22
N TYR A 373 -10.43 -12.56 24.86
CA TYR A 373 -11.85 -12.40 25.19
C TYR A 373 -12.71 -13.50 24.53
N LEU A 374 -12.52 -13.75 23.25
CA LEU A 374 -13.25 -14.79 22.51
C LEU A 374 -12.98 -16.17 23.10
N GLU A 375 -11.74 -16.53 23.38
CA GLU A 375 -11.38 -17.80 23.99
C GLU A 375 -12.05 -17.98 25.38
N LYS A 376 -12.10 -16.94 26.20
CA LYS A 376 -12.71 -16.99 27.54
C LYS A 376 -14.24 -17.10 27.48
N THR A 377 -14.89 -16.44 26.53
CA THR A 377 -16.36 -16.40 26.42
C THR A 377 -16.95 -17.58 25.66
N HIS A 378 -16.16 -18.29 24.86
CA HIS A 378 -16.60 -19.38 24.01
C HIS A 378 -15.94 -20.74 24.37
N GLY A 379 -15.75 -21.03 25.66
CA GLY A 379 -15.34 -22.34 26.12
C GLY A 379 -13.95 -22.80 25.66
N GLY A 380 -13.02 -21.87 25.42
CA GLY A 380 -11.65 -22.18 24.99
C GLY A 380 -11.46 -22.29 23.47
N GLN A 381 -12.50 -22.01 22.68
CA GLN A 381 -12.38 -21.97 21.22
C GLN A 381 -11.58 -20.76 20.75
N ARG A 382 -10.75 -20.95 19.72
CA ARG A 382 -9.97 -19.88 19.07
C ARG A 382 -10.39 -19.73 17.62
N TRP A 383 -10.42 -18.50 17.14
CA TRP A 383 -10.64 -18.16 15.73
C TRP A 383 -9.33 -18.04 14.94
N TRP A 384 -8.19 -17.94 15.61
CA TRP A 384 -6.85 -18.03 15.05
C TRP A 384 -5.84 -18.49 16.09
N ASP A 385 -4.74 -19.09 15.63
CA ASP A 385 -3.61 -19.49 16.47
C ASP A 385 -2.30 -19.29 15.70
N TYR A 386 -1.45 -18.44 16.23
CA TYR A 386 -0.12 -18.17 15.71
C TYR A 386 0.98 -18.99 16.41
N THR A 387 0.64 -20.07 17.05
CA THR A 387 1.62 -21.01 17.64
C THR A 387 2.56 -21.51 16.54
N GLY A 388 3.88 -21.35 16.74
CA GLY A 388 4.89 -21.68 15.72
C GLY A 388 5.33 -20.52 14.81
N TYR A 389 4.63 -19.38 14.83
CA TYR A 389 5.09 -18.14 14.15
C TYR A 389 6.18 -17.44 14.96
N PHE A 390 7.03 -16.67 14.26
CA PHE A 390 8.14 -15.95 14.89
C PHE A 390 7.65 -14.91 15.92
N LEU A 391 8.27 -14.91 17.11
CA LEU A 391 7.90 -14.02 18.22
C LEU A 391 6.39 -14.02 18.53
N ASN A 392 5.74 -15.19 18.48
CA ASN A 392 4.34 -15.25 18.89
C ASN A 392 4.23 -15.08 20.42
N LEU A 393 3.18 -14.39 20.85
CA LEU A 393 2.81 -14.22 22.23
C LEU A 393 1.52 -15.01 22.53
N ASN A 394 1.64 -16.13 23.21
CA ASN A 394 0.54 -17.04 23.56
C ASN A 394 -0.30 -17.52 22.36
N GLY A 395 0.31 -17.58 21.17
CA GLY A 395 -0.40 -17.91 19.93
C GLY A 395 -1.43 -16.88 19.48
N ARG A 396 -1.51 -15.68 20.12
CA ARG A 396 -2.54 -14.67 19.83
C ARG A 396 -2.07 -13.59 18.87
N ILE A 397 -0.80 -13.22 18.93
CA ILE A 397 -0.13 -12.26 18.05
C ILE A 397 1.25 -12.80 17.66
N CYS A 398 1.78 -12.33 16.53
CA CYS A 398 3.12 -12.68 16.04
C CYS A 398 3.79 -11.48 15.36
N ALA A 399 5.11 -11.56 15.13
CA ALA A 399 5.87 -10.47 14.52
C ALA A 399 5.37 -10.10 13.13
N GLU A 400 5.02 -11.09 12.31
CA GLU A 400 4.50 -10.90 10.95
C GLU A 400 3.15 -10.16 10.97
N GLY A 401 2.28 -10.52 11.92
CA GLY A 401 0.99 -9.83 12.13
C GLY A 401 1.21 -8.38 12.55
N LEU A 402 2.10 -8.13 13.50
CA LEU A 402 2.42 -6.78 13.96
C LEU A 402 2.96 -5.89 12.83
N LEU A 403 3.89 -6.42 12.01
CA LEU A 403 4.39 -5.70 10.82
C LEU A 403 3.26 -5.37 9.84
N THR A 404 2.36 -6.32 9.61
CA THR A 404 1.19 -6.12 8.75
C THR A 404 0.29 -5.00 9.28
N PHE A 405 0.06 -4.93 10.59
CA PHE A 405 -0.71 -3.84 11.21
C PHE A 405 -0.03 -2.48 11.07
N GLY A 406 1.30 -2.42 11.26
CA GLY A 406 2.05 -1.18 11.04
C GLY A 406 1.95 -0.67 9.60
N LEU A 407 2.18 -1.55 8.62
CA LEU A 407 2.06 -1.21 7.19
C LEU A 407 0.61 -0.90 6.80
N GLY A 408 -0.35 -1.66 7.29
CA GLY A 408 -1.79 -1.42 7.11
C GLY A 408 -2.21 -0.06 7.69
N GLY A 409 -1.70 0.29 8.88
CA GLY A 409 -1.91 1.59 9.52
C GLY A 409 -1.42 2.74 8.65
N LEU A 410 -0.20 2.65 8.12
CA LEU A 410 0.32 3.64 7.17
C LEU A 410 -0.56 3.74 5.91
N ALA A 411 -0.95 2.60 5.32
CA ALA A 411 -1.82 2.58 4.14
C ALA A 411 -3.19 3.23 4.44
N ILE A 412 -3.77 2.94 5.60
CA ILE A 412 -5.05 3.54 6.03
C ILE A 412 -4.90 5.05 6.19
N VAL A 413 -3.91 5.52 6.94
CA VAL A 413 -3.76 6.94 7.29
C VAL A 413 -3.39 7.79 6.09
N TYR A 414 -2.47 7.33 5.25
CA TYR A 414 -1.90 8.17 4.19
C TYR A 414 -2.54 7.97 2.81
N LEU A 415 -3.22 6.85 2.58
CA LEU A 415 -3.82 6.54 1.28
C LEU A 415 -5.32 6.29 1.35
N LEU A 416 -5.74 5.27 2.11
CA LEU A 416 -7.10 4.75 2.02
C LEU A 416 -8.13 5.70 2.62
N ALA A 417 -7.92 6.16 3.86
CA ALA A 417 -8.91 7.01 4.54
C ALA A 417 -9.07 8.38 3.85
N PRO A 418 -8.00 9.10 3.43
CA PRO A 418 -8.18 10.33 2.68
C PRO A 418 -8.87 10.13 1.33
N ALA A 419 -8.55 9.03 0.62
CA ALA A 419 -9.20 8.71 -0.66
C ALA A 419 -10.68 8.36 -0.48
N LEU A 420 -11.00 7.57 0.55
CA LEU A 420 -12.38 7.22 0.89
C LEU A 420 -13.18 8.45 1.34
N ASP A 421 -12.59 9.34 2.15
CA ASP A 421 -13.25 10.58 2.55
C ASP A 421 -13.58 11.47 1.34
N ASN A 422 -12.65 11.58 0.39
CA ASN A 422 -12.88 12.28 -0.86
C ASN A 422 -14.00 11.65 -1.69
N LEU A 423 -14.11 10.32 -1.70
CA LEU A 423 -15.17 9.61 -2.40
C LEU A 423 -16.52 9.78 -1.70
N LEU A 424 -16.58 9.56 -0.39
CA LEU A 424 -17.79 9.64 0.42
C LEU A 424 -18.36 11.07 0.46
N SER A 425 -17.49 12.08 0.48
CA SER A 425 -17.94 13.49 0.47
C SER A 425 -18.55 13.97 -0.85
N ARG A 426 -18.49 13.16 -1.93
CA ARG A 426 -19.26 13.41 -3.17
C ARG A 426 -20.72 12.98 -3.06
N ILE A 427 -21.05 12.17 -2.07
CA ILE A 427 -22.41 11.66 -1.83
C ILE A 427 -23.11 12.63 -0.87
N ASP A 428 -24.38 12.90 -1.15
CA ASP A 428 -25.22 13.72 -0.25
C ASP A 428 -25.20 13.13 1.17
N THR A 429 -24.93 13.99 2.16
CA THR A 429 -24.75 13.57 3.57
C THR A 429 -26.01 12.88 4.13
N ARG A 430 -27.23 13.27 3.68
CA ARG A 430 -28.47 12.64 4.16
C ARG A 430 -28.56 11.19 3.65
N LYS A 431 -28.26 10.97 2.35
CA LYS A 431 -28.25 9.63 1.76
C LYS A 431 -27.19 8.75 2.44
N LEU A 432 -25.99 9.30 2.66
CA LEU A 432 -24.90 8.59 3.34
C LEU A 432 -25.27 8.22 4.78
N THR A 433 -25.94 9.13 5.50
CA THR A 433 -26.43 8.86 6.85
C THR A 433 -27.48 7.74 6.87
N VAL A 434 -28.40 7.73 5.91
CA VAL A 434 -29.39 6.65 5.81
C VAL A 434 -28.71 5.30 5.58
N VAL A 435 -27.74 5.24 4.66
CA VAL A 435 -26.96 4.02 4.41
C VAL A 435 -26.20 3.57 5.66
N ALA A 436 -25.53 4.50 6.35
CA ALA A 436 -24.81 4.21 7.60
C ALA A 436 -25.74 3.64 8.69
N VAL A 437 -26.93 4.22 8.87
CA VAL A 437 -27.93 3.74 9.85
C VAL A 437 -28.44 2.35 9.48
N VAL A 438 -28.73 2.11 8.20
CA VAL A 438 -29.17 0.78 7.73
C VAL A 438 -28.08 -0.28 7.96
N LEU A 439 -26.83 0.03 7.62
CA LEU A 439 -25.70 -0.89 7.86
C LEU A 439 -25.50 -1.16 9.36
N LEU A 440 -25.61 -0.12 10.20
CA LEU A 440 -25.53 -0.28 11.65
C LEU A 440 -26.67 -1.17 12.17
N ALA A 441 -27.89 -1.02 11.66
CA ALA A 441 -29.03 -1.87 12.06
C ALA A 441 -28.76 -3.34 11.70
N PHE A 442 -28.35 -3.64 10.47
CA PHE A 442 -28.00 -5.01 10.07
C PHE A 442 -26.84 -5.57 10.90
N TYR A 443 -25.82 -4.76 11.16
CA TYR A 443 -24.68 -5.15 11.98
C TYR A 443 -25.10 -5.46 13.42
N CYS A 444 -25.95 -4.65 14.04
CA CYS A 444 -26.48 -4.90 15.39
C CYS A 444 -27.32 -6.18 15.44
N VAL A 445 -28.13 -6.45 14.41
CA VAL A 445 -28.92 -7.70 14.33
C VAL A 445 -27.99 -8.91 14.22
N ASP A 446 -26.96 -8.84 13.34
CA ASP A 446 -25.99 -9.93 13.21
C ASP A 446 -25.17 -10.14 14.50
N GLN A 447 -24.78 -9.06 15.17
CA GLN A 447 -24.09 -9.14 16.48
C GLN A 447 -24.98 -9.83 17.53
N ALA A 448 -26.24 -9.45 17.61
CA ALA A 448 -27.19 -10.06 18.58
C ALA A 448 -27.45 -11.54 18.28
N TYR A 449 -27.57 -11.89 17.00
CA TYR A 449 -27.76 -13.28 16.56
C TYR A 449 -26.48 -14.10 16.82
N SER A 450 -25.34 -13.61 16.40
CA SER A 450 -24.03 -14.30 16.51
C SER A 450 -23.53 -14.41 17.96
N ALA A 451 -24.01 -13.56 18.86
CA ALA A 451 -23.73 -13.70 20.29
C ALA A 451 -24.33 -15.01 20.88
N GLN A 452 -25.44 -15.49 20.33
CA GLN A 452 -26.07 -16.75 20.73
C GLN A 452 -25.70 -17.92 19.81
N HIS A 453 -25.41 -17.62 18.54
CA HIS A 453 -25.12 -18.59 17.49
C HIS A 453 -23.83 -18.15 16.75
N PRO A 454 -22.65 -18.25 17.38
CA PRO A 454 -21.42 -17.81 16.76
C PRO A 454 -21.10 -18.63 15.50
N ASN A 455 -20.51 -17.98 14.51
CA ASN A 455 -20.01 -18.67 13.32
C ASN A 455 -18.80 -19.53 13.70
N ILE A 456 -18.97 -20.85 13.70
CA ILE A 456 -17.97 -21.85 14.11
C ILE A 456 -17.94 -23.00 13.11
N GLY A 457 -16.82 -23.71 13.03
CA GLY A 457 -16.67 -24.88 12.17
C GLY A 457 -15.26 -25.04 11.60
N ALA A 458 -15.12 -25.98 10.67
CA ALA A 458 -13.86 -26.27 10.00
C ALA A 458 -13.37 -25.05 9.20
N GLY A 459 -12.10 -24.68 9.37
CA GLY A 459 -11.51 -23.47 8.79
C GLY A 459 -11.90 -22.15 9.47
N ILE A 460 -12.77 -22.19 10.53
CA ILE A 460 -13.19 -21.00 11.28
C ILE A 460 -12.69 -21.06 12.73
N THR A 461 -12.94 -22.18 13.44
CA THR A 461 -12.63 -22.35 14.88
C THR A 461 -12.00 -23.70 15.20
N ASP A 462 -11.35 -24.33 14.26
CA ASP A 462 -10.65 -25.61 14.42
C ASP A 462 -9.29 -25.52 15.13
N TYR A 463 -8.93 -24.31 15.58
CA TYR A 463 -7.75 -24.04 16.38
C TYR A 463 -8.03 -24.34 17.85
N LYS A 464 -7.63 -25.51 18.34
CA LYS A 464 -7.74 -25.86 19.75
C LYS A 464 -6.63 -25.20 20.56
N GLY A 465 -6.99 -24.39 21.53
CA GLY A 465 -6.05 -23.90 22.53
C GLY A 465 -5.46 -25.06 23.33
N SER A 466 -4.18 -25.00 23.63
CA SER A 466 -3.37 -26.04 24.34
C SER A 466 -3.79 -26.35 25.78
N ALA A 467 -5.05 -26.13 26.16
CA ALA A 467 -5.54 -26.29 27.51
C ALA A 467 -6.18 -27.66 27.84
N THR A 468 -6.13 -28.66 26.94
CA THR A 468 -6.79 -29.95 27.19
C THR A 468 -5.89 -31.18 27.03
N SER A 469 -4.57 -31.06 27.06
CA SER A 469 -3.67 -32.23 27.02
C SER A 469 -2.96 -32.53 28.36
N GLN A 470 -3.59 -32.22 29.48
CA GLN A 470 -3.17 -32.72 30.79
C GLN A 470 -4.37 -33.12 31.62
N VAL A 471 -5.08 -34.17 31.25
CA VAL A 471 -5.78 -35.14 32.16
C VAL A 471 -6.24 -36.32 31.28
N SER A 472 -5.44 -37.33 31.18
CA SER A 472 -5.83 -38.72 31.12
C SER A 472 -4.60 -39.60 31.31
#